data_0dfaf14426ed38444a4fbd6af829cd3f
#
_entry.id   0dfaf14426ed38444a4fbd6af829cd3f
#
_cell.length_a   1.000
_cell.length_b   1.000
_cell.length_c   1.000
_cell.angle_alpha   90.00
_cell.angle_beta   90.00
_cell.angle_gamma   90.00
#
_symmetry.space_group_name_H-M   'P 1'
#
loop_
_entity.id
_entity.type
_entity.pdbx_description
1 polymer ?
#
loop_
_entity_poly.entity_id
_entity_poly.type
_entity_poly.pdbx_seq_one_letter_code
_entity_poly.pdbx_strand_id
1 'polypeptide(L)'
;GGLRGAAGEQHMRTLTKLTKTIGFEAPYWTATGWGGAVLGDLTPVMGGYCDAPWDASLKQLPPNKNYLFSTVRNDGNIGSDYAPGMELSFDKDAYPYLTAELGGGVQVTHHRRPRVAAEDIGAMSVCKLGSGCNLLGYYMYHGGTNPKGKLSSLQESTAVGSFCDVPELSYDFQAPIREYGQISETAKELKLLSMFVHDYGEAFCDMQPQFVGDDCESTSVHTGDFQDAEDLSAFRMITRRSGDHGYLFVNNYQRGYEMAAHKDVMLRVQTADGKISFPKQDIKNGAYFFYPFNFPLSDDVTLRWINQTPLCNINQKLWFFYGIDKMQYEADEKLSGQVLISMDRTWAKCAWRMKKYPNILFFSALPILETENGIEVICRSDHAQKNCWIIMDATVEDAK
;
A
#
# COMPACT_ATOMS: atom_id res chain seq x y z
N GLY A 1 15.16 -22.31 6.69
CA GLY A 1 15.38 -23.59 7.34
C GLY A 1 15.04 -24.77 6.45
N GLY A 2 15.77 -25.87 6.62
CA GLY A 2 15.62 -27.06 5.78
C GLY A 2 14.47 -27.99 6.14
N LEU A 3 13.69 -27.68 7.21
CA LEU A 3 12.58 -28.53 7.65
C LEU A 3 11.31 -28.23 6.85
N ARG A 4 10.73 -29.27 6.25
CA ARG A 4 9.49 -29.19 5.46
C ARG A 4 8.48 -30.26 5.92
N GLY A 5 7.22 -30.15 5.48
CA GLY A 5 6.16 -31.08 5.82
C GLY A 5 5.95 -31.21 7.33
N ALA A 6 5.63 -32.40 7.82
CA ALA A 6 5.31 -32.64 9.24
C ALA A 6 6.43 -32.21 10.21
N ALA A 7 7.70 -32.35 9.84
CA ALA A 7 8.82 -31.91 10.66
C ALA A 7 8.88 -30.37 10.75
N GLY A 8 8.61 -29.67 9.67
CA GLY A 8 8.48 -28.22 9.65
C GLY A 8 7.30 -27.74 10.48
N GLU A 9 6.14 -28.34 10.34
CA GLU A 9 4.93 -28.06 11.15
C GLU A 9 5.22 -28.19 12.65
N GLN A 10 5.83 -29.34 13.04
CA GLN A 10 6.17 -29.58 14.44
C GLN A 10 7.16 -28.56 14.99
N HIS A 11 8.13 -28.16 14.18
CA HIS A 11 9.12 -27.13 14.55
C HIS A 11 8.44 -25.78 14.79
N MET A 12 7.57 -25.33 13.88
CA MET A 12 6.85 -24.07 14.03
C MET A 12 5.93 -24.08 15.25
N ARG A 13 5.20 -25.18 15.51
CA ARG A 13 4.37 -25.35 16.73
C ARG A 13 5.22 -25.28 18.01
N THR A 14 6.42 -25.86 17.99
CA THR A 14 7.34 -25.80 19.13
C THR A 14 7.79 -24.38 19.41
N LEU A 15 8.15 -23.62 18.38
CA LEU A 15 8.53 -22.20 18.52
C LEU A 15 7.36 -21.34 19.02
N THR A 16 6.17 -21.53 18.46
CA THR A 16 4.96 -20.80 18.91
C THR A 16 4.63 -21.11 20.37
N LYS A 17 4.71 -22.39 20.77
CA LYS A 17 4.49 -22.79 22.16
C LYS A 17 5.53 -22.15 23.10
N LEU A 18 6.79 -22.16 22.72
CA LEU A 18 7.85 -21.54 23.51
C LEU A 18 7.60 -20.04 23.68
N THR A 19 7.27 -19.33 22.60
CA THR A 19 6.97 -17.90 22.62
C THR A 19 5.81 -17.57 23.57
N LYS A 20 4.73 -18.34 23.51
CA LYS A 20 3.59 -18.20 24.45
C LYS A 20 3.99 -18.50 25.89
N THR A 21 4.85 -19.51 26.12
CA THR A 21 5.30 -19.89 27.46
C THR A 21 6.12 -18.81 28.15
N ILE A 22 6.87 -18.02 27.39
CA ILE A 22 7.67 -16.90 27.92
C ILE A 22 6.87 -15.58 28.00
N GLY A 23 5.56 -15.61 27.72
CA GLY A 23 4.63 -14.51 28.01
C GLY A 23 4.41 -13.52 26.88
N PHE A 24 4.75 -13.86 25.64
CA PHE A 24 4.38 -13.00 24.50
C PHE A 24 2.89 -13.20 24.16
N GLU A 25 2.13 -12.12 24.27
CA GLU A 25 0.71 -12.02 23.89
C GLU A 25 0.57 -11.10 22.68
N ALA A 26 0.61 -11.68 21.48
CA ALA A 26 0.49 -10.96 20.23
C ALA A 26 -0.04 -11.90 19.13
N PRO A 27 -0.58 -11.37 18.03
CA PRO A 27 -0.81 -12.16 16.83
C PRO A 27 0.49 -12.74 16.28
N TYR A 28 0.46 -14.00 15.89
CA TYR A 28 1.63 -14.69 15.33
C TYR A 28 1.42 -14.96 13.85
N TRP A 29 2.41 -14.66 13.04
CA TRP A 29 2.43 -14.98 11.62
C TRP A 29 3.73 -15.65 11.18
N THR A 30 3.70 -16.27 10.00
CA THR A 30 4.88 -16.92 9.42
C THR A 30 5.88 -15.89 8.93
N ALA A 31 7.09 -16.33 8.59
CA ALA A 31 7.88 -15.62 7.60
C ALA A 31 7.20 -15.75 6.21
N THR A 32 7.52 -14.85 5.29
CA THR A 32 7.01 -14.93 3.92
C THR A 32 7.45 -16.25 3.30
N GLY A 33 6.49 -17.03 2.89
CA GLY A 33 6.70 -18.34 2.27
C GLY A 33 6.17 -18.38 0.85
N TRP A 34 5.78 -17.24 0.30
CA TRP A 34 5.31 -17.05 -1.06
C TRP A 34 4.23 -18.08 -1.47
N GLY A 35 3.33 -18.43 -0.54
CA GLY A 35 2.31 -19.45 -0.71
C GLY A 35 2.71 -20.86 -0.26
N GLY A 36 4.00 -21.15 -0.04
CA GLY A 36 4.51 -22.44 0.48
C GLY A 36 4.88 -22.42 1.96
N ALA A 37 4.32 -21.49 2.73
CA ALA A 37 4.60 -21.37 4.14
C ALA A 37 4.21 -22.63 4.92
N VAL A 38 5.09 -23.04 5.83
CA VAL A 38 4.80 -24.06 6.84
C VAL A 38 4.14 -23.37 8.02
N LEU A 39 2.85 -23.55 8.21
CA LEU A 39 2.05 -22.72 9.11
C LEU A 39 2.29 -23.03 10.59
N GLY A 40 2.30 -24.31 10.97
CA GLY A 40 2.12 -24.65 12.38
C GLY A 40 0.78 -24.07 12.87
N ASP A 41 0.82 -23.20 13.87
CA ASP A 41 -0.35 -22.47 14.38
C ASP A 41 -0.24 -20.95 14.06
N LEU A 42 0.40 -20.59 12.97
CA LEU A 42 0.69 -19.22 12.56
C LEU A 42 -0.20 -18.79 11.39
N THR A 43 -0.47 -17.49 11.33
CA THR A 43 -1.16 -16.89 10.18
C THR A 43 -0.18 -16.74 9.01
N PRO A 44 -0.51 -17.19 7.80
CA PRO A 44 0.35 -17.02 6.64
C PRO A 44 0.41 -15.56 6.21
N VAL A 45 1.58 -15.14 5.76
CA VAL A 45 1.81 -13.80 5.18
C VAL A 45 2.43 -13.94 3.79
N MET A 46 2.17 -12.93 2.96
CA MET A 46 2.58 -12.88 1.57
C MET A 46 3.53 -11.70 1.33
N GLY A 47 4.02 -11.59 0.09
CA GLY A 47 4.88 -10.50 -0.34
C GLY A 47 4.65 -10.12 -1.80
N GLY A 48 5.57 -9.36 -2.34
CA GLY A 48 5.63 -8.94 -3.73
C GLY A 48 6.62 -7.80 -3.91
N TYR A 49 7.35 -7.80 -5.02
CA TYR A 49 8.33 -6.77 -5.33
C TYR A 49 8.02 -6.10 -6.66
N CYS A 50 8.41 -4.85 -6.79
CA CYS A 50 8.26 -4.10 -8.03
C CYS A 50 9.30 -4.47 -9.09
N ASP A 51 10.41 -5.10 -8.69
CA ASP A 51 11.54 -5.49 -9.54
C ASP A 51 12.17 -6.79 -9.02
N ALA A 52 12.99 -7.44 -9.82
CA ALA A 52 13.70 -8.67 -9.47
C ALA A 52 15.23 -8.49 -9.62
N PRO A 53 15.89 -7.86 -8.65
CA PRO A 53 17.33 -7.62 -8.72
C PRO A 53 18.17 -8.89 -8.79
N TRP A 54 17.62 -10.02 -8.34
CA TRP A 54 18.24 -11.37 -8.43
C TRP A 54 18.17 -12.01 -9.82
N ASP A 55 17.40 -11.47 -10.76
CA ASP A 55 17.32 -11.98 -12.13
C ASP A 55 18.64 -11.71 -12.86
N ALA A 56 19.33 -12.80 -13.24
CA ALA A 56 20.63 -12.74 -13.92
C ALA A 56 20.53 -12.43 -15.42
N SER A 57 19.32 -12.39 -15.99
CA SER A 57 19.15 -12.02 -17.41
C SER A 57 19.46 -10.55 -17.61
N LEU A 58 20.02 -10.20 -18.76
CA LEU A 58 20.22 -8.80 -19.18
C LEU A 58 19.00 -8.22 -19.89
N LYS A 59 17.91 -8.98 -19.97
CA LYS A 59 16.68 -8.58 -20.64
C LYS A 59 15.85 -7.64 -19.74
N GLN A 60 15.02 -6.82 -20.36
CA GLN A 60 13.95 -6.16 -19.65
C GLN A 60 13.04 -7.22 -19.00
N LEU A 61 12.69 -7.04 -17.75
CA LEU A 61 11.73 -7.91 -17.07
C LEU A 61 10.34 -7.74 -17.70
N PRO A 62 9.54 -8.80 -17.77
CA PRO A 62 8.16 -8.69 -18.27
C PRO A 62 7.33 -7.78 -17.35
N PRO A 63 6.16 -7.31 -17.82
CA PRO A 63 5.22 -6.59 -16.98
C PRO A 63 4.91 -7.35 -15.70
N ASN A 64 4.95 -6.64 -14.58
CA ASN A 64 4.87 -7.23 -13.26
C ASN A 64 3.41 -7.38 -12.81
N LYS A 65 2.98 -8.61 -12.47
CA LYS A 65 1.62 -8.90 -12.02
C LYS A 65 1.25 -8.29 -10.66
N ASN A 66 2.23 -7.81 -9.88
CA ASN A 66 1.93 -7.08 -8.65
C ASN A 66 1.18 -5.75 -8.87
N TYR A 67 1.06 -5.32 -10.13
CA TYR A 67 0.24 -4.17 -10.54
C TYR A 67 -1.15 -4.57 -11.07
N LEU A 68 -1.53 -5.83 -10.94
CA LEU A 68 -2.88 -6.31 -11.19
C LEU A 68 -3.69 -6.36 -9.89
N PHE A 69 -4.99 -6.20 -10.01
CA PHE A 69 -5.89 -6.64 -8.95
C PHE A 69 -6.09 -8.14 -9.04
N SER A 70 -6.01 -8.83 -7.92
CA SER A 70 -6.08 -10.29 -7.88
C SER A 70 -6.67 -10.77 -6.56
N THR A 71 -7.50 -11.79 -6.62
CA THR A 71 -7.95 -12.55 -5.44
C THR A 71 -7.06 -13.77 -5.17
N VAL A 72 -6.11 -14.04 -6.05
CA VAL A 72 -5.07 -15.07 -5.86
C VAL A 72 -3.90 -14.44 -5.13
N ARG A 73 -3.60 -14.94 -3.95
CA ARG A 73 -2.56 -14.37 -3.07
C ARG A 73 -1.15 -14.82 -3.44
N ASN A 74 -1.04 -15.88 -4.24
CA ASN A 74 0.20 -16.36 -4.81
C ASN A 74 0.05 -16.49 -6.32
N ASP A 75 0.62 -15.60 -7.05
CA ASP A 75 0.43 -15.47 -8.49
C ASP A 75 1.74 -15.68 -9.29
N GLY A 76 2.77 -16.26 -8.66
CA GLY A 76 4.04 -16.58 -9.31
C GLY A 76 4.78 -15.36 -9.88
N ASN A 77 4.67 -14.23 -9.19
CA ASN A 77 5.17 -12.95 -9.65
C ASN A 77 6.67 -12.75 -9.44
N ILE A 78 7.16 -11.67 -10.02
CA ILE A 78 8.48 -11.10 -9.72
C ILE A 78 8.59 -10.92 -8.20
N GLY A 79 9.65 -11.47 -7.64
CA GLY A 79 9.89 -11.50 -6.21
C GLY A 79 9.30 -12.69 -5.47
N SER A 80 8.61 -13.57 -6.18
CA SER A 80 8.16 -14.85 -5.64
C SER A 80 9.21 -15.92 -5.86
N ASP A 81 9.52 -16.71 -4.83
CA ASP A 81 10.34 -17.91 -4.94
C ASP A 81 9.60 -19.07 -5.62
N TYR A 82 8.41 -18.81 -6.12
CA TYR A 82 7.54 -19.80 -6.69
C TYR A 82 7.83 -20.07 -8.15
N ALA A 83 7.92 -21.35 -8.46
CA ALA A 83 7.76 -21.79 -9.83
C ALA A 83 6.31 -21.53 -10.29
N PRO A 84 6.10 -21.09 -11.54
CA PRO A 84 4.76 -20.94 -12.09
C PRO A 84 3.92 -22.20 -11.92
N GLY A 85 2.67 -22.05 -11.47
CA GLY A 85 1.73 -23.15 -11.28
C GLY A 85 1.78 -23.86 -9.92
N MET A 86 2.55 -23.38 -8.95
CA MET A 86 2.47 -23.88 -7.58
C MET A 86 1.21 -23.34 -6.89
N GLU A 87 0.49 -24.26 -6.24
CA GLU A 87 -0.67 -23.91 -5.42
C GLU A 87 -0.25 -23.40 -4.04
N LEU A 88 -1.13 -22.64 -3.40
CA LEU A 88 -0.94 -22.26 -2.00
C LEU A 88 -0.89 -23.52 -1.11
N SER A 89 0.00 -23.52 -0.13
CA SER A 89 0.09 -24.60 0.87
C SER A 89 -1.00 -24.54 1.96
N PHE A 90 -1.90 -23.56 1.85
CA PHE A 90 -2.97 -23.32 2.81
C PHE A 90 -4.26 -22.87 2.09
N ASP A 91 -5.39 -23.08 2.74
CA ASP A 91 -6.66 -22.53 2.28
C ASP A 91 -6.67 -20.99 2.52
N LYS A 92 -6.62 -20.21 1.44
CA LYS A 92 -6.59 -18.75 1.52
C LYS A 92 -7.82 -18.14 2.21
N ASP A 93 -8.95 -18.81 2.10
CA ASP A 93 -10.23 -18.29 2.62
C ASP A 93 -10.36 -18.53 4.14
N ALA A 94 -9.51 -19.39 4.72
CA ALA A 94 -9.40 -19.60 6.16
C ALA A 94 -8.60 -18.54 6.90
N TYR A 95 -7.91 -17.64 6.17
CA TYR A 95 -7.03 -16.64 6.77
C TYR A 95 -7.22 -15.25 6.14
N PRO A 96 -7.02 -14.16 6.90
CA PRO A 96 -6.97 -12.82 6.33
C PRO A 96 -5.82 -12.72 5.32
N TYR A 97 -5.98 -11.84 4.32
CA TYR A 97 -4.88 -11.52 3.41
C TYR A 97 -3.96 -10.49 4.08
N LEU A 98 -2.74 -10.90 4.39
CA LEU A 98 -1.72 -10.08 5.04
C LEU A 98 -0.44 -10.12 4.20
N THR A 99 0.30 -9.01 4.16
CA THR A 99 1.67 -9.00 3.66
C THR A 99 2.65 -8.71 4.81
N ALA A 100 3.82 -9.32 4.77
CA ALA A 100 4.95 -8.97 5.64
C ALA A 100 6.18 -8.58 4.80
N GLU A 101 6.16 -8.91 3.51
CA GLU A 101 7.26 -8.65 2.59
C GLU A 101 6.77 -8.04 1.28
N LEU A 102 5.89 -7.04 1.38
CA LEU A 102 5.66 -6.15 0.25
C LEU A 102 6.88 -5.23 0.13
N GLY A 103 7.56 -5.23 -1.01
CA GLY A 103 8.78 -4.45 -1.16
C GLY A 103 8.52 -2.96 -0.96
N GLY A 104 9.02 -2.38 0.12
CA GLY A 104 9.04 -0.93 0.34
C GLY A 104 10.13 -0.24 -0.51
N GLY A 105 11.00 -1.02 -1.05
CA GLY A 105 12.05 -0.77 -2.01
C GLY A 105 12.60 -2.10 -2.49
N VAL A 106 13.74 -2.10 -3.15
CA VAL A 106 14.47 -3.31 -3.50
C VAL A 106 15.95 -3.10 -3.36
N GLN A 107 16.67 -4.19 -3.09
CA GLN A 107 18.12 -4.17 -3.04
C GLN A 107 18.74 -4.03 -4.44
N VAL A 108 20.01 -3.69 -4.48
CA VAL A 108 20.85 -3.79 -5.66
C VAL A 108 21.73 -5.04 -5.54
N THR A 109 21.96 -5.72 -6.67
CA THR A 109 22.78 -6.92 -6.73
C THR A 109 23.84 -6.81 -7.80
N HIS A 110 24.69 -7.81 -7.95
CA HIS A 110 25.57 -7.92 -9.11
C HIS A 110 24.83 -7.91 -10.44
N HIS A 111 23.68 -8.56 -10.49
CA HIS A 111 22.93 -8.72 -11.74
C HIS A 111 22.22 -7.44 -12.15
N ARG A 112 21.56 -6.77 -11.18
CA ARG A 112 20.72 -5.61 -11.46
C ARG A 112 20.83 -4.55 -10.38
N ARG A 113 20.74 -3.28 -10.81
CA ARG A 113 20.72 -2.10 -9.93
C ARG A 113 19.48 -1.25 -10.21
N PRO A 114 18.29 -1.75 -9.88
CA PRO A 114 17.05 -1.03 -10.14
C PRO A 114 17.01 0.27 -9.32
N ARG A 115 16.46 1.32 -9.91
CA ARG A 115 16.04 2.53 -9.19
C ARG A 115 14.54 2.46 -9.00
N VAL A 116 14.10 2.54 -7.76
CA VAL A 116 12.69 2.47 -7.38
C VAL A 116 12.14 3.89 -7.26
N ALA A 117 11.05 4.16 -7.97
CA ALA A 117 10.26 5.36 -7.81
C ALA A 117 9.22 5.18 -6.68
N ALA A 118 8.78 6.27 -6.09
CA ALA A 118 7.73 6.22 -5.06
C ALA A 118 6.42 5.64 -5.62
N GLU A 119 6.12 5.95 -6.87
CA GLU A 119 4.95 5.48 -7.61
C GLU A 119 4.98 3.96 -7.83
N ASP A 120 6.18 3.35 -7.99
CA ASP A 120 6.32 1.89 -8.09
C ASP A 120 5.72 1.20 -6.86
N ILE A 121 6.02 1.72 -5.67
CA ILE A 121 5.57 1.13 -4.42
C ILE A 121 4.13 1.55 -4.10
N GLY A 122 3.77 2.80 -4.39
CA GLY A 122 2.42 3.32 -4.17
C GLY A 122 1.36 2.56 -4.98
N ALA A 123 1.58 2.40 -6.29
CA ALA A 123 0.66 1.69 -7.17
C ALA A 123 0.51 0.21 -6.78
N MET A 124 1.64 -0.47 -6.48
CA MET A 124 1.63 -1.85 -6.01
C MET A 124 0.85 -1.99 -4.69
N SER A 125 1.03 -1.06 -3.75
CA SER A 125 0.29 -1.05 -2.48
C SER A 125 -1.21 -0.84 -2.67
N VAL A 126 -1.61 0.05 -3.58
CA VAL A 126 -3.02 0.27 -3.95
C VAL A 126 -3.62 -1.00 -4.56
N CYS A 127 -2.87 -1.72 -5.42
CA CYS A 127 -3.33 -2.99 -5.98
C CYS A 127 -3.53 -4.06 -4.90
N LYS A 128 -2.60 -4.20 -3.96
CA LYS A 128 -2.75 -5.16 -2.85
C LYS A 128 -3.92 -4.78 -1.94
N LEU A 129 -4.09 -3.50 -1.64
CA LEU A 129 -5.21 -3.01 -0.84
C LEU A 129 -6.56 -3.30 -1.52
N GLY A 130 -6.70 -2.97 -2.80
CA GLY A 130 -7.91 -3.26 -3.58
C GLY A 130 -8.18 -4.76 -3.74
N SER A 131 -7.14 -5.59 -3.73
CA SER A 131 -7.21 -7.06 -3.82
C SER A 131 -7.58 -7.77 -2.51
N GLY A 132 -7.92 -7.02 -1.45
CA GLY A 132 -8.38 -7.60 -0.18
C GLY A 132 -7.32 -7.67 0.92
N CYS A 133 -6.14 -7.06 0.73
CA CYS A 133 -5.11 -7.06 1.77
C CYS A 133 -5.53 -6.23 2.99
N ASN A 134 -5.51 -6.84 4.18
CA ASN A 134 -5.88 -6.24 5.46
C ASN A 134 -4.68 -5.74 6.28
N LEU A 135 -3.46 -6.09 5.89
CA LEU A 135 -2.24 -5.60 6.49
C LEU A 135 -1.18 -5.41 5.42
N LEU A 136 -0.77 -4.16 5.20
CA LEU A 136 0.32 -3.80 4.31
C LEU A 136 1.64 -3.77 5.11
N GLY A 137 2.28 -4.93 5.26
CA GLY A 137 3.60 -5.06 5.85
C GLY A 137 4.68 -4.99 4.78
N TYR A 138 5.69 -4.16 4.99
CA TYR A 138 6.74 -3.89 4.02
C TYR A 138 8.09 -4.47 4.44
N TYR A 139 8.82 -4.99 3.47
CA TYR A 139 10.23 -5.37 3.58
C TYR A 139 11.06 -4.70 2.46
N MET A 140 11.98 -3.76 2.76
CA MET A 140 12.17 -3.08 4.04
C MET A 140 11.32 -1.82 4.09
N TYR A 141 10.83 -1.43 5.26
CA TYR A 141 10.26 -0.10 5.49
C TYR A 141 11.33 0.86 6.00
N HIS A 142 12.23 0.38 6.83
CA HIS A 142 13.41 1.10 7.32
C HIS A 142 14.66 0.31 6.93
N GLY A 143 15.59 0.98 6.27
CA GLY A 143 16.89 0.42 5.95
C GLY A 143 17.75 0.18 7.19
N GLY A 144 18.78 -0.61 7.05
CA GLY A 144 19.67 -0.95 8.14
C GLY A 144 21.13 -1.07 7.70
N THR A 145 22.00 -1.31 8.67
CA THR A 145 23.41 -1.61 8.46
C THR A 145 23.73 -2.97 9.05
N ASN A 146 24.26 -3.88 8.25
CA ASN A 146 24.70 -5.18 8.74
C ASN A 146 25.93 -5.02 9.64
N PRO A 147 25.99 -5.73 10.77
CA PRO A 147 27.20 -5.72 11.60
C PRO A 147 28.35 -6.43 10.87
N LYS A 148 29.54 -5.88 11.04
CA LYS A 148 30.77 -6.50 10.55
C LYS A 148 31.16 -7.65 11.48
N GLY A 149 31.09 -8.87 10.98
CA GLY A 149 31.53 -10.05 11.70
C GLY A 149 33.04 -10.26 11.63
N LYS A 150 33.54 -11.26 12.38
CA LYS A 150 34.96 -11.62 12.35
C LYS A 150 35.36 -12.39 11.10
N LEU A 151 34.47 -13.19 10.56
CA LEU A 151 34.72 -14.08 9.41
C LEU A 151 33.94 -13.66 8.18
N SER A 152 32.76 -13.05 8.34
CA SER A 152 31.91 -12.57 7.24
C SER A 152 30.99 -11.47 7.75
N SER A 153 30.34 -10.71 6.86
CA SER A 153 29.18 -9.90 7.16
C SER A 153 27.93 -10.78 7.22
N LEU A 154 26.80 -10.26 7.72
CA LEU A 154 25.49 -10.92 7.63
C LEU A 154 24.85 -10.76 6.25
N GLN A 155 25.44 -9.95 5.38
CA GLN A 155 24.94 -9.75 4.03
C GLN A 155 24.94 -11.06 3.25
N GLU A 156 23.89 -11.31 2.51
CA GLU A 156 23.84 -12.34 1.48
C GLU A 156 24.94 -12.06 0.44
N SER A 157 25.89 -12.94 0.31
CA SER A 157 27.05 -12.75 -0.54
C SER A 157 27.45 -14.04 -1.25
N THR A 158 28.33 -13.95 -2.23
CA THR A 158 28.92 -15.11 -2.90
C THR A 158 29.63 -16.04 -1.93
N ALA A 159 30.18 -15.53 -0.83
CA ALA A 159 30.82 -16.34 0.22
C ALA A 159 29.85 -17.29 0.93
N VAL A 160 28.56 -16.96 0.97
CA VAL A 160 27.49 -17.80 1.55
C VAL A 160 26.59 -18.42 0.47
N GLY A 161 27.01 -18.37 -0.79
CA GLY A 161 26.28 -18.95 -1.91
C GLY A 161 25.15 -18.08 -2.46
N SER A 162 25.07 -16.81 -2.05
CA SER A 162 24.15 -15.82 -2.59
C SER A 162 24.80 -15.01 -3.71
N PHE A 163 23.98 -14.41 -4.57
CA PHE A 163 24.39 -13.46 -5.60
C PHE A 163 24.10 -11.99 -5.22
N CYS A 164 23.67 -11.76 -3.98
CA CYS A 164 23.27 -10.45 -3.48
C CYS A 164 24.36 -9.86 -2.58
N ASP A 165 25.58 -9.68 -3.10
CA ASP A 165 26.74 -9.23 -2.35
C ASP A 165 27.11 -7.76 -2.57
N VAL A 166 26.19 -6.96 -3.11
CA VAL A 166 26.37 -5.52 -3.32
C VAL A 166 25.12 -4.77 -2.87
N PRO A 167 25.23 -3.86 -1.91
CA PRO A 167 26.38 -3.51 -1.06
C PRO A 167 26.57 -4.52 0.09
N GLU A 168 27.77 -4.61 0.64
CA GLU A 168 28.10 -5.64 1.65
C GLU A 168 27.59 -5.30 3.05
N LEU A 169 27.71 -4.06 3.50
CA LEU A 169 27.30 -3.64 4.84
C LEU A 169 25.96 -2.89 4.86
N SER A 170 25.74 -2.04 3.86
CA SER A 170 24.48 -1.30 3.79
C SER A 170 23.31 -2.22 3.47
N TYR A 171 22.27 -2.16 4.24
CA TYR A 171 20.98 -2.79 3.99
C TYR A 171 19.91 -1.70 3.80
N ASP A 172 20.25 -0.67 3.05
CA ASP A 172 19.37 0.47 2.76
C ASP A 172 18.11 0.06 2.00
N PHE A 173 18.25 -0.89 1.07
CA PHE A 173 17.16 -1.50 0.31
C PHE A 173 16.29 -0.50 -0.45
N GLN A 174 16.73 0.74 -0.61
CA GLN A 174 15.93 1.86 -1.10
C GLN A 174 14.61 2.04 -0.31
N ALA A 175 14.65 1.72 0.97
CA ALA A 175 13.49 1.70 1.86
C ALA A 175 12.84 3.10 2.01
N PRO A 176 11.57 3.18 2.39
CA PRO A 176 10.89 4.43 2.70
C PRO A 176 11.64 5.31 3.71
N ILE A 177 12.09 4.72 4.81
CA ILE A 177 13.07 5.34 5.72
C ILE A 177 14.41 4.68 5.42
N ARG A 178 15.36 5.48 4.97
CA ARG A 178 16.68 5.00 4.52
C ARG A 178 17.54 4.56 5.70
N GLU A 179 18.69 3.95 5.40
CA GLU A 179 19.63 3.38 6.38
C GLU A 179 19.95 4.33 7.55
N TYR A 180 20.09 5.63 7.28
CA TYR A 180 20.40 6.65 8.31
C TYR A 180 19.21 7.54 8.69
N GLY A 181 17.99 7.05 8.53
CA GLY A 181 16.78 7.75 8.94
C GLY A 181 16.26 8.80 7.95
N GLN A 182 16.82 8.91 6.76
CA GLN A 182 16.34 9.86 5.75
C GLN A 182 14.95 9.42 5.25
N ILE A 183 14.01 10.33 5.28
CA ILE A 183 12.65 10.15 4.75
C ILE A 183 12.68 10.31 3.24
N SER A 184 12.37 9.24 2.52
CA SER A 184 12.31 9.24 1.05
C SER A 184 10.95 9.69 0.52
N GLU A 185 10.85 9.91 -0.80
CA GLU A 185 9.57 10.17 -1.46
C GLU A 185 8.62 8.96 -1.34
N THR A 186 9.17 7.73 -1.28
CA THR A 186 8.37 6.52 -1.03
C THR A 186 7.71 6.56 0.35
N ALA A 187 8.40 7.05 1.39
CA ALA A 187 7.78 7.21 2.72
C ALA A 187 6.61 8.20 2.68
N LYS A 188 6.74 9.30 1.95
CA LYS A 188 5.67 10.29 1.80
C LYS A 188 4.49 9.71 1.01
N GLU A 189 4.76 8.88 0.00
CA GLU A 189 3.77 8.18 -0.78
C GLU A 189 2.98 7.17 0.06
N LEU A 190 3.68 6.29 0.77
CA LEU A 190 3.06 5.26 1.61
C LEU A 190 2.32 5.85 2.83
N LYS A 191 2.74 7.02 3.30
CA LYS A 191 2.06 7.73 4.37
C LYS A 191 0.59 8.06 4.01
N LEU A 192 0.28 8.31 2.74
CA LEU A 192 -1.10 8.54 2.29
C LEU A 192 -2.00 7.35 2.62
N LEU A 193 -1.53 6.14 2.28
CA LEU A 193 -2.24 4.91 2.61
C LEU A 193 -2.28 4.64 4.12
N SER A 194 -1.18 4.93 4.83
CA SER A 194 -1.13 4.76 6.28
C SER A 194 -2.15 5.64 7.00
N MET A 195 -2.32 6.89 6.56
CA MET A 195 -3.35 7.80 7.11
C MET A 195 -4.76 7.29 6.82
N PHE A 196 -5.01 6.84 5.59
CA PHE A 196 -6.27 6.23 5.21
C PHE A 196 -6.61 5.00 6.07
N VAL A 197 -5.69 4.05 6.15
CA VAL A 197 -5.90 2.81 6.93
C VAL A 197 -6.05 3.10 8.42
N HIS A 198 -5.36 4.12 8.95
CA HIS A 198 -5.50 4.51 10.34
C HIS A 198 -6.94 4.95 10.68
N ASP A 199 -7.58 5.71 9.79
CA ASP A 199 -8.90 6.30 10.08
C ASP A 199 -10.07 5.42 9.60
N TYR A 200 -9.86 4.62 8.55
CA TYR A 200 -10.93 3.86 7.89
C TYR A 200 -10.69 2.35 7.88
N GLY A 201 -9.56 1.89 8.42
CA GLY A 201 -9.12 0.50 8.29
C GLY A 201 -10.03 -0.51 8.99
N GLU A 202 -10.67 -0.14 10.09
CA GLU A 202 -11.59 -1.04 10.80
C GLU A 202 -12.75 -1.46 9.91
N ALA A 203 -13.50 -0.51 9.38
CA ALA A 203 -14.59 -0.79 8.44
C ALA A 203 -14.10 -1.43 7.14
N PHE A 204 -12.87 -1.12 6.72
CA PHE A 204 -12.27 -1.65 5.52
C PHE A 204 -11.90 -3.13 5.62
N CYS A 205 -11.62 -3.67 6.81
CA CYS A 205 -11.26 -5.07 7.01
C CYS A 205 -12.36 -6.04 6.60
N ASP A 206 -13.62 -5.67 6.73
CA ASP A 206 -14.78 -6.52 6.39
C ASP A 206 -15.16 -6.45 4.91
N MET A 207 -14.58 -5.52 4.16
CA MET A 207 -14.86 -5.34 2.75
C MET A 207 -14.18 -6.39 1.90
N GLN A 208 -14.92 -6.98 0.95
CA GLN A 208 -14.44 -8.01 0.04
C GLN A 208 -14.15 -7.45 -1.35
N PRO A 209 -13.10 -7.93 -2.03
CA PRO A 209 -12.81 -7.54 -3.40
C PRO A 209 -13.80 -8.19 -4.37
N GLN A 210 -14.31 -7.42 -5.34
CA GLN A 210 -15.19 -7.88 -6.42
C GLN A 210 -14.71 -7.33 -7.74
N PHE A 211 -14.52 -8.22 -8.74
CA PHE A 211 -14.03 -7.82 -10.06
C PHE A 211 -15.04 -7.06 -10.89
N VAL A 212 -14.49 -6.32 -11.86
CA VAL A 212 -15.26 -5.66 -12.93
C VAL A 212 -16.06 -6.66 -13.75
N GLY A 213 -17.26 -6.29 -14.11
CA GLY A 213 -18.19 -7.11 -14.88
C GLY A 213 -19.45 -7.47 -14.12
N ASP A 214 -19.28 -7.83 -12.84
CA ASP A 214 -20.42 -8.14 -11.97
C ASP A 214 -20.88 -6.93 -11.15
N ASP A 215 -19.94 -6.05 -10.75
CA ASP A 215 -20.19 -4.99 -9.80
C ASP A 215 -19.88 -3.58 -10.33
N CYS A 216 -18.88 -3.40 -11.19
CA CYS A 216 -18.54 -2.08 -11.72
C CYS A 216 -18.29 -2.11 -13.23
N GLU A 217 -18.54 -0.98 -13.89
CA GLU A 217 -18.37 -0.85 -15.34
C GLU A 217 -17.76 0.51 -15.74
N SER A 218 -17.11 0.52 -16.90
CA SER A 218 -16.67 1.74 -17.56
C SER A 218 -17.27 1.80 -18.96
N THR A 219 -17.81 2.97 -19.35
CA THR A 219 -18.55 3.12 -20.62
C THR A 219 -17.68 3.44 -21.81
N SER A 220 -16.44 3.82 -21.62
CA SER A 220 -15.57 4.33 -22.70
C SER A 220 -14.27 3.56 -22.85
N VAL A 221 -14.11 2.44 -22.18
CA VAL A 221 -12.85 1.72 -22.13
C VAL A 221 -13.00 0.34 -22.70
N HIS A 222 -12.10 -0.01 -23.61
CA HIS A 222 -11.88 -1.39 -23.97
C HIS A 222 -11.23 -2.09 -22.77
N THR A 223 -12.00 -2.89 -22.07
CA THR A 223 -11.46 -3.79 -21.06
C THR A 223 -10.81 -4.96 -21.79
N GLY A 224 -9.54 -4.85 -22.11
CA GLY A 224 -8.72 -5.98 -22.52
C GLY A 224 -8.65 -7.02 -21.40
N ASP A 225 -7.76 -7.97 -21.45
CA ASP A 225 -7.58 -8.89 -20.34
C ASP A 225 -6.89 -8.18 -19.17
N PHE A 226 -7.70 -7.62 -18.25
CA PHE A 226 -7.24 -6.90 -17.08
C PHE A 226 -6.49 -7.80 -16.06
N GLN A 227 -6.49 -9.11 -16.29
CA GLN A 227 -5.71 -10.08 -15.53
C GLN A 227 -4.40 -10.47 -16.21
N ASP A 228 -4.19 -10.03 -17.44
CA ASP A 228 -2.92 -10.16 -18.13
C ASP A 228 -2.07 -8.89 -17.91
N ALA A 229 -0.92 -9.06 -17.30
CA ALA A 229 0.00 -7.95 -17.08
C ALA A 229 0.63 -7.43 -18.39
N GLU A 230 0.69 -8.27 -19.43
CA GLU A 230 1.23 -7.93 -20.74
C GLU A 230 0.24 -7.11 -21.58
N ASP A 231 -1.05 -7.14 -21.25
CA ASP A 231 -2.02 -6.26 -21.87
C ASP A 231 -1.95 -4.84 -21.26
N LEU A 232 -1.12 -4.00 -21.86
CA LEU A 232 -0.92 -2.61 -21.45
C LEU A 232 -2.07 -1.68 -21.90
N SER A 233 -3.03 -2.19 -22.66
CA SER A 233 -4.25 -1.48 -23.06
C SER A 233 -5.43 -1.73 -22.12
N ALA A 234 -5.33 -2.74 -21.27
CA ALA A 234 -6.39 -3.11 -20.36
C ALA A 234 -6.59 -2.06 -19.25
N PHE A 235 -7.85 -1.70 -19.03
CA PHE A 235 -8.24 -0.83 -17.92
C PHE A 235 -8.47 -1.67 -16.67
N ARG A 236 -7.64 -1.47 -15.63
CA ARG A 236 -7.61 -2.28 -14.43
C ARG A 236 -8.39 -1.60 -13.32
N MET A 237 -9.49 -2.20 -12.91
CA MET A 237 -10.29 -1.72 -11.79
C MET A 237 -10.92 -2.88 -11.01
N ILE A 238 -11.23 -2.63 -9.75
CA ILE A 238 -11.90 -3.54 -8.83
C ILE A 238 -12.69 -2.74 -7.81
N THR A 239 -13.76 -3.29 -7.26
CA THR A 239 -14.36 -2.75 -6.04
C THR A 239 -13.90 -3.56 -4.84
N ARG A 240 -13.82 -2.91 -3.69
CA ARG A 240 -13.73 -3.55 -2.38
C ARG A 240 -14.82 -2.99 -1.51
N ARG A 241 -15.78 -3.82 -1.11
CA ARG A 241 -17.05 -3.38 -0.53
C ARG A 241 -17.59 -4.33 0.54
N SER A 242 -18.43 -3.79 1.40
CA SER A 242 -19.33 -4.52 2.31
C SER A 242 -20.74 -4.00 2.10
N GLY A 243 -21.65 -4.86 1.62
CA GLY A 243 -22.96 -4.40 1.18
C GLY A 243 -22.87 -3.35 0.08
N ASP A 244 -23.56 -2.23 0.25
CA ASP A 244 -23.64 -1.16 -0.73
C ASP A 244 -22.63 -0.03 -0.55
N HIS A 245 -21.72 -0.12 0.43
CA HIS A 245 -20.66 0.86 0.62
C HIS A 245 -19.28 0.26 0.38
N GLY A 246 -18.35 1.07 -0.09
CA GLY A 246 -16.99 0.62 -0.37
C GLY A 246 -16.16 1.59 -1.18
N TYR A 247 -15.20 1.02 -1.88
CA TYR A 247 -14.24 1.79 -2.67
C TYR A 247 -14.03 1.14 -4.04
N LEU A 248 -14.03 1.98 -5.07
CA LEU A 248 -13.65 1.61 -6.43
C LEU A 248 -12.17 1.93 -6.63
N PHE A 249 -11.37 0.92 -6.89
CA PHE A 249 -9.92 1.02 -7.13
C PHE A 249 -9.62 1.01 -8.62
N VAL A 250 -8.68 1.86 -9.03
CA VAL A 250 -8.18 1.94 -10.40
C VAL A 250 -6.67 1.90 -10.38
N ASN A 251 -6.06 1.12 -11.27
CA ASN A 251 -4.63 1.11 -11.52
C ASN A 251 -4.33 1.15 -13.02
N ASN A 252 -3.78 2.25 -13.49
CA ASN A 252 -3.25 2.43 -14.85
C ASN A 252 -1.74 2.69 -14.80
N TYR A 253 -1.06 1.96 -13.93
CA TYR A 253 0.39 2.00 -13.73
C TYR A 253 1.02 0.63 -13.95
N GLN A 254 2.14 0.59 -14.64
CA GLN A 254 2.97 -0.59 -14.81
C GLN A 254 4.44 -0.17 -14.82
N ARG A 255 5.23 -0.63 -13.84
CA ARG A 255 6.66 -0.30 -13.78
C ARG A 255 7.38 -0.70 -15.07
N GLY A 256 8.13 0.23 -15.62
CA GLY A 256 8.96 0.01 -16.82
C GLY A 256 8.20 -0.05 -18.14
N TYR A 257 6.89 0.17 -18.11
CA TYR A 257 6.03 0.13 -19.29
C TYR A 257 5.07 1.31 -19.29
N GLU A 258 4.67 1.71 -20.49
CA GLU A 258 3.67 2.76 -20.70
C GLU A 258 2.30 2.11 -20.96
N MET A 259 1.35 2.39 -20.08
CA MET A 259 -0.03 1.94 -20.25
C MET A 259 -0.82 2.90 -21.15
N ALA A 260 -1.82 2.37 -21.86
CA ALA A 260 -2.70 3.20 -22.66
C ALA A 260 -3.40 4.27 -21.79
N ALA A 261 -3.53 5.48 -22.34
CA ALA A 261 -4.36 6.51 -21.74
C ALA A 261 -5.82 6.34 -22.19
N HIS A 262 -6.76 6.51 -21.27
CA HIS A 262 -8.18 6.38 -21.49
C HIS A 262 -8.86 7.74 -21.31
N LYS A 263 -9.65 8.16 -22.29
CA LYS A 263 -10.34 9.46 -22.28
C LYS A 263 -11.82 9.32 -21.98
N ASP A 264 -12.39 10.35 -21.35
CA ASP A 264 -13.82 10.46 -21.08
C ASP A 264 -14.40 9.24 -20.33
N VAL A 265 -13.61 8.63 -19.45
CA VAL A 265 -14.00 7.42 -18.71
C VAL A 265 -15.04 7.78 -17.67
N MET A 266 -16.18 7.12 -17.70
CA MET A 266 -17.22 7.19 -16.67
C MET A 266 -17.18 5.88 -15.86
N LEU A 267 -16.67 5.96 -14.65
CA LEU A 267 -16.68 4.84 -13.71
C LEU A 267 -18.10 4.66 -13.15
N ARG A 268 -18.50 3.41 -12.95
CA ARG A 268 -19.81 3.07 -12.40
C ARG A 268 -19.71 1.91 -11.42
N VAL A 269 -20.55 1.95 -10.40
CA VAL A 269 -20.72 0.89 -9.40
C VAL A 269 -22.19 0.54 -9.28
N GLN A 270 -22.52 -0.75 -9.34
CA GLN A 270 -23.88 -1.23 -9.09
C GLN A 270 -24.08 -1.38 -7.57
N THR A 271 -25.17 -0.83 -7.06
CA THR A 271 -25.64 -0.95 -5.67
C THR A 271 -27.08 -1.41 -5.67
N ALA A 272 -27.65 -1.73 -4.50
CA ALA A 272 -29.05 -2.12 -4.38
C ALA A 272 -29.99 -0.99 -4.84
N ASP A 273 -29.64 0.26 -4.56
CA ASP A 273 -30.43 1.46 -4.91
C ASP A 273 -30.17 1.94 -6.34
N GLY A 274 -29.47 1.16 -7.16
CA GLY A 274 -29.17 1.50 -8.55
C GLY A 274 -27.70 1.77 -8.83
N LYS A 275 -27.42 2.38 -9.97
CA LYS A 275 -26.04 2.65 -10.39
C LYS A 275 -25.55 3.99 -9.86
N ILE A 276 -24.40 3.97 -9.21
CA ILE A 276 -23.62 5.17 -8.90
C ILE A 276 -22.69 5.42 -10.10
N SER A 277 -22.71 6.65 -10.63
CA SER A 277 -21.86 7.07 -11.74
C SER A 277 -20.96 8.21 -11.31
N PHE A 278 -19.65 8.02 -11.43
CA PHE A 278 -18.67 9.08 -11.16
C PHE A 278 -18.58 10.01 -12.39
N PRO A 279 -18.17 11.26 -12.21
CA PRO A 279 -17.94 12.17 -13.32
C PRO A 279 -16.97 11.59 -14.36
N LYS A 280 -17.15 11.95 -15.61
CA LYS A 280 -16.19 11.62 -16.67
C LYS A 280 -14.83 12.23 -16.37
N GLN A 281 -13.80 11.44 -16.59
CA GLN A 281 -12.41 11.86 -16.37
C GLN A 281 -11.46 11.18 -17.35
N ASP A 282 -10.31 11.80 -17.57
CA ASP A 282 -9.21 11.20 -18.33
C ASP A 282 -8.32 10.41 -17.37
N ILE A 283 -8.04 9.16 -17.72
CA ILE A 283 -7.13 8.31 -16.95
C ILE A 283 -5.85 8.14 -17.75
N LYS A 284 -4.81 8.79 -17.30
CA LYS A 284 -3.50 8.81 -17.97
C LYS A 284 -2.67 7.60 -17.56
N ASN A 285 -1.66 7.29 -18.38
CA ASN A 285 -0.56 6.42 -17.94
C ASN A 285 0.00 6.90 -16.60
N GLY A 286 0.23 5.99 -15.67
CA GLY A 286 0.76 6.30 -14.34
C GLY A 286 -0.31 6.61 -13.28
N ALA A 287 -1.59 6.65 -13.64
CA ALA A 287 -2.67 6.92 -12.69
C ALA A 287 -2.96 5.68 -11.81
N TYR A 288 -3.10 5.89 -10.51
CA TYR A 288 -3.62 4.92 -9.55
C TYR A 288 -4.27 5.65 -8.39
N PHE A 289 -5.49 5.23 -8.02
CA PHE A 289 -6.31 5.88 -7.02
C PHE A 289 -7.46 4.97 -6.58
N PHE A 290 -8.22 5.40 -5.59
CA PHE A 290 -9.48 4.77 -5.23
C PHE A 290 -10.49 5.82 -4.78
N TYR A 291 -11.75 5.61 -5.15
CA TYR A 291 -12.86 6.51 -4.83
C TYR A 291 -13.88 5.80 -3.94
N PRO A 292 -14.33 6.42 -2.85
CA PRO A 292 -15.37 5.86 -2.02
C PRO A 292 -16.74 6.05 -2.66
N PHE A 293 -17.65 5.11 -2.38
CA PHE A 293 -19.08 5.21 -2.69
C PHE A 293 -19.90 4.80 -1.48
N ASN A 294 -21.06 5.45 -1.31
CA ASN A 294 -21.91 5.36 -0.12
C ASN A 294 -21.08 5.48 1.17
N PHE A 295 -20.24 6.51 1.22
CA PHE A 295 -19.25 6.71 2.27
C PHE A 295 -19.84 7.50 3.43
N PRO A 296 -20.00 6.91 4.64
CA PRO A 296 -20.59 7.59 5.78
C PRO A 296 -19.63 8.65 6.35
N LEU A 297 -20.12 9.87 6.50
CA LEU A 297 -19.45 10.95 7.22
C LEU A 297 -19.94 11.04 8.67
N SER A 298 -21.21 10.70 8.91
CA SER A 298 -21.85 10.60 10.21
C SER A 298 -23.07 9.68 10.10
N ASP A 299 -23.78 9.47 11.20
CA ASP A 299 -25.02 8.68 11.20
C ASP A 299 -26.09 9.23 10.24
N ASP A 300 -26.08 10.57 9.99
CA ASP A 300 -27.09 11.26 9.20
C ASP A 300 -26.59 11.72 7.82
N VAL A 301 -25.28 11.57 7.50
CA VAL A 301 -24.69 12.13 6.27
C VAL A 301 -23.83 11.08 5.58
N THR A 302 -24.25 10.73 4.38
CA THR A 302 -23.51 9.82 3.50
C THR A 302 -23.12 10.52 2.20
N LEU A 303 -21.86 10.41 1.80
CA LEU A 303 -21.44 10.73 0.44
C LEU A 303 -21.80 9.56 -0.46
N ARG A 304 -22.73 9.76 -1.37
CA ARG A 304 -23.07 8.78 -2.38
C ARG A 304 -21.86 8.43 -3.24
N TRP A 305 -21.11 9.45 -3.63
CA TRP A 305 -19.80 9.31 -4.26
C TRP A 305 -18.97 10.61 -4.11
N ILE A 306 -17.67 10.47 -4.23
CA ILE A 306 -16.71 11.57 -4.38
C ILE A 306 -15.57 11.11 -5.29
N ASN A 307 -15.17 11.97 -6.26
CA ASN A 307 -14.10 11.67 -7.22
C ASN A 307 -12.70 11.96 -6.68
N GLN A 308 -12.48 11.67 -5.41
CA GLN A 308 -11.22 11.89 -4.72
C GLN A 308 -10.90 10.73 -3.78
N THR A 309 -9.62 10.48 -3.58
CA THR A 309 -9.15 9.48 -2.62
C THR A 309 -9.18 10.04 -1.20
N PRO A 310 -9.81 9.37 -0.24
CA PRO A 310 -9.80 9.82 1.15
C PRO A 310 -8.40 9.69 1.75
N LEU A 311 -8.01 10.71 2.53
CA LEU A 311 -6.74 10.77 3.22
C LEU A 311 -6.90 10.46 4.71
N CYS A 312 -7.67 11.27 5.41
CA CYS A 312 -7.94 11.16 6.85
C CYS A 312 -9.11 12.06 7.25
N ASN A 313 -9.50 11.99 8.52
CA ASN A 313 -10.44 12.95 9.10
C ASN A 313 -9.92 13.51 10.44
N ILE A 314 -10.46 14.66 10.85
CA ILE A 314 -10.26 15.22 12.17
C ILE A 314 -11.64 15.34 12.83
N ASN A 315 -11.80 14.68 13.98
CA ASN A 315 -12.99 14.68 14.81
C ASN A 315 -14.28 14.31 14.07
N GLN A 316 -14.19 13.51 13.00
CA GLN A 316 -15.34 13.17 12.14
C GLN A 316 -16.11 14.41 11.66
N LYS A 317 -15.41 15.49 11.41
CA LYS A 317 -15.96 16.78 11.01
C LYS A 317 -15.21 17.40 9.84
N LEU A 318 -13.88 17.37 9.86
CA LEU A 318 -13.02 17.80 8.75
C LEU A 318 -12.53 16.56 8.00
N TRP A 319 -12.93 16.42 6.75
CA TRP A 319 -12.64 15.26 5.91
C TRP A 319 -11.68 15.65 4.80
N PHE A 320 -10.51 15.05 4.78
CA PHE A 320 -9.46 15.37 3.84
C PHE A 320 -9.41 14.34 2.72
N PHE A 321 -9.39 14.86 1.49
CA PHE A 321 -9.33 14.08 0.27
C PHE A 321 -8.21 14.61 -0.62
N TYR A 322 -7.72 13.76 -1.52
CA TYR A 322 -6.77 14.20 -2.55
C TYR A 322 -7.09 13.56 -3.89
N GLY A 323 -6.76 14.28 -4.96
CA GLY A 323 -7.02 13.83 -6.32
C GLY A 323 -6.30 14.66 -7.37
N ILE A 324 -6.54 14.32 -8.64
CA ILE A 324 -5.97 14.99 -9.80
C ILE A 324 -6.90 16.11 -10.26
N ASP A 325 -8.19 15.83 -10.31
CA ASP A 325 -9.21 16.75 -10.82
C ASP A 325 -9.88 17.53 -9.70
N LYS A 326 -10.65 18.54 -10.08
CA LYS A 326 -11.48 19.28 -9.12
C LYS A 326 -12.43 18.33 -8.42
N MET A 327 -12.52 18.45 -7.10
CA MET A 327 -13.44 17.69 -6.27
C MET A 327 -14.89 17.90 -6.73
N GLN A 328 -15.58 16.79 -6.96
CA GLN A 328 -17.01 16.69 -7.18
C GLN A 328 -17.55 15.57 -6.30
N TYR A 329 -18.74 15.74 -5.80
CA TYR A 329 -19.40 14.76 -4.93
C TYR A 329 -20.92 14.87 -5.01
N GLU A 330 -21.59 13.83 -4.59
CA GLU A 330 -23.02 13.79 -4.32
C GLU A 330 -23.22 13.27 -2.89
N ALA A 331 -24.09 13.92 -2.14
CA ALA A 331 -24.46 13.51 -0.80
C ALA A 331 -25.98 13.36 -0.71
N ASP A 332 -26.44 12.41 0.09
CA ASP A 332 -27.88 12.17 0.27
C ASP A 332 -28.57 13.31 1.01
N GLU A 333 -27.84 13.96 1.92
CA GLU A 333 -28.30 15.09 2.73
C GLU A 333 -27.31 16.26 2.63
N LYS A 334 -27.73 17.43 3.12
CA LYS A 334 -26.80 18.54 3.30
C LYS A 334 -25.69 18.09 4.27
N LEU A 335 -24.47 18.57 4.03
CA LEU A 335 -23.29 18.17 4.80
C LEU A 335 -23.37 18.45 6.33
N SER A 336 -24.39 19.16 6.80
CA SER A 336 -24.76 19.33 8.24
C SER A 336 -23.55 19.58 9.17
N GLY A 337 -22.68 20.52 8.81
CA GLY A 337 -21.48 20.85 9.57
C GLY A 337 -20.24 20.00 9.24
N GLN A 338 -20.37 19.02 8.34
CA GLN A 338 -19.23 18.31 7.78
C GLN A 338 -18.50 19.19 6.76
N VAL A 339 -17.19 19.21 6.80
CA VAL A 339 -16.34 20.01 5.91
C VAL A 339 -15.46 19.08 5.07
N LEU A 340 -15.63 19.14 3.74
CA LEU A 340 -14.80 18.41 2.80
C LEU A 340 -13.65 19.30 2.33
N ILE A 341 -12.41 18.84 2.48
CA ILE A 341 -11.19 19.53 2.12
C ILE A 341 -10.49 18.72 1.05
N SER A 342 -10.29 19.30 -0.12
CA SER A 342 -9.60 18.68 -1.24
C SER A 342 -8.23 19.31 -1.46
N MET A 343 -7.28 18.48 -1.83
CA MET A 343 -5.92 18.91 -2.20
C MET A 343 -5.37 18.05 -3.34
N ASP A 344 -4.34 18.52 -3.99
CA ASP A 344 -3.57 17.67 -4.92
C ASP A 344 -2.70 16.66 -4.15
N ARG A 345 -2.21 15.63 -4.86
CA ARG A 345 -1.38 14.58 -4.26
C ARG A 345 -0.08 15.10 -3.68
N THR A 346 0.49 16.17 -4.25
CA THR A 346 1.73 16.79 -3.76
C THR A 346 1.53 17.41 -2.39
N TRP A 347 0.42 18.14 -2.20
CA TRP A 347 0.04 18.67 -0.89
C TRP A 347 -0.31 17.56 0.10
N ALA A 348 -1.03 16.53 -0.32
CA ALA A 348 -1.33 15.39 0.54
C ALA A 348 -0.06 14.70 1.07
N LYS A 349 0.98 14.56 0.24
CA LYS A 349 2.29 14.05 0.66
C LYS A 349 2.98 14.93 1.72
N CYS A 350 2.59 16.19 1.85
CA CYS A 350 3.08 17.10 2.89
C CYS A 350 2.31 17.01 4.21
N ALA A 351 1.19 16.26 4.26
CA ALA A 351 0.40 16.07 5.47
C ALA A 351 1.11 15.15 6.48
N TRP A 352 1.06 15.51 7.78
CA TRP A 352 1.63 14.75 8.90
C TRP A 352 0.66 14.71 10.06
N ARG A 353 0.46 13.53 10.65
CA ARG A 353 -0.29 13.34 11.90
C ARG A 353 0.67 12.94 13.00
N MET A 354 0.43 13.49 14.20
CA MET A 354 1.23 13.24 15.39
C MET A 354 0.35 12.62 16.46
N LYS A 355 0.86 11.60 17.14
CA LYS A 355 0.11 10.90 18.20
C LYS A 355 -0.29 11.82 19.36
N LYS A 356 0.60 12.75 19.74
CA LYS A 356 0.34 13.74 20.79
C LYS A 356 -0.67 14.82 20.40
N TYR A 357 -0.93 14.97 19.09
CA TYR A 357 -1.80 16.02 18.55
C TYR A 357 -2.83 15.42 17.58
N PRO A 358 -3.73 14.54 18.07
CA PRO A 358 -4.63 13.76 17.20
C PRO A 358 -5.60 14.63 16.38
N ASN A 359 -5.92 15.82 16.90
CA ASN A 359 -6.86 16.76 16.28
C ASN A 359 -6.18 17.81 15.39
N ILE A 360 -4.89 17.60 15.06
CA ILE A 360 -4.11 18.53 14.25
C ILE A 360 -3.52 17.79 13.05
N LEU A 361 -3.70 18.36 11.87
CA LEU A 361 -3.00 17.97 10.67
C LEU A 361 -1.95 19.03 10.31
N PHE A 362 -0.69 18.63 10.31
CA PHE A 362 0.43 19.49 9.96
C PHE A 362 0.75 19.32 8.48
N PHE A 363 1.13 20.39 7.81
CA PHE A 363 1.59 20.35 6.42
C PHE A 363 3.00 20.90 6.31
N SER A 364 3.92 20.05 5.89
CA SER A 364 5.31 20.40 5.65
C SER A 364 5.94 19.51 4.58
N ALA A 365 6.62 20.10 3.64
CA ALA A 365 7.44 19.37 2.67
C ALA A 365 8.65 18.68 3.35
N LEU A 366 9.06 19.20 4.51
CA LEU A 366 10.14 18.66 5.33
C LEU A 366 9.58 17.63 6.34
N PRO A 367 10.36 16.62 6.71
CA PRO A 367 9.96 15.68 7.75
C PRO A 367 9.67 16.37 9.08
N ILE A 368 8.57 15.97 9.71
CA ILE A 368 8.19 16.39 11.05
C ILE A 368 8.35 15.18 11.98
N LEU A 369 9.00 15.38 13.11
CA LEU A 369 9.14 14.39 14.17
C LEU A 369 8.42 14.83 15.43
N GLU A 370 7.74 13.88 16.05
CA GLU A 370 7.24 14.04 17.41
C GLU A 370 8.33 13.65 18.40
N THR A 371 8.64 14.56 19.35
CA THR A 371 9.63 14.35 20.39
C THR A 371 9.00 14.47 21.76
N GLU A 372 9.75 14.19 22.83
CA GLU A 372 9.27 14.39 24.19
C GLU A 372 8.91 15.86 24.46
N ASN A 373 9.65 16.79 23.87
CA ASN A 373 9.51 18.24 24.07
C ASN A 373 8.56 18.92 23.08
N GLY A 374 7.94 18.19 22.16
CA GLY A 374 7.02 18.77 21.17
C GLY A 374 7.27 18.25 19.75
N ILE A 375 7.31 19.14 18.79
CA ILE A 375 7.46 18.83 17.36
C ILE A 375 8.74 19.46 16.85
N GLU A 376 9.52 18.67 16.12
CA GLU A 376 10.72 19.10 15.43
C GLU A 376 10.56 18.94 13.91
N VAL A 377 10.95 19.98 13.16
CA VAL A 377 11.01 19.94 11.70
C VAL A 377 12.45 19.73 11.28
N ILE A 378 12.73 18.62 10.60
CA ILE A 378 14.08 18.31 10.13
C ILE A 378 14.35 19.08 8.83
N CYS A 379 15.27 20.03 8.88
CA CYS A 379 15.68 20.78 7.70
C CYS A 379 17.20 20.73 7.48
N ARG A 380 17.60 20.80 6.21
CA ARG A 380 18.98 21.08 5.85
C ARG A 380 19.24 22.58 5.99
N SER A 381 20.48 22.94 6.29
CA SER A 381 20.90 24.34 6.46
C SER A 381 20.71 25.21 5.21
N ASP A 382 20.65 24.59 4.03
CA ASP A 382 20.52 25.22 2.71
C ASP A 382 19.07 25.42 2.22
N HIS A 383 18.07 24.93 2.96
CA HIS A 383 16.67 25.15 2.61
C HIS A 383 16.16 26.52 3.07
N ALA A 384 15.94 27.42 2.12
CA ALA A 384 15.50 28.79 2.36
C ALA A 384 14.02 28.93 2.76
N GLN A 385 13.15 27.96 2.47
CA GLN A 385 11.72 28.01 2.82
C GLN A 385 11.34 26.94 3.85
N LYS A 386 10.95 27.39 5.03
CA LYS A 386 10.58 26.56 6.18
C LYS A 386 9.11 26.73 6.55
N ASN A 387 8.22 26.67 5.56
CA ASN A 387 6.78 26.83 5.82
C ASN A 387 6.19 25.53 6.36
N CYS A 388 5.59 25.61 7.54
CA CYS A 388 4.75 24.59 8.11
C CYS A 388 3.35 25.18 8.31
N TRP A 389 2.33 24.49 7.81
CA TRP A 389 0.94 24.88 7.95
C TRP A 389 0.23 23.91 8.90
N ILE A 390 -0.74 24.41 9.63
CA ILE A 390 -1.51 23.64 10.60
C ILE A 390 -2.98 23.81 10.27
N ILE A 391 -3.70 22.71 10.19
CA ILE A 391 -5.16 22.70 10.14
C ILE A 391 -5.65 22.01 11.41
N MET A 392 -6.50 22.70 12.14
CA MET A 392 -7.11 22.22 13.38
C MET A 392 -8.62 22.33 13.29
N ASP A 393 -9.34 21.54 14.08
CA ASP A 393 -10.75 21.81 14.33
C ASP A 393 -10.87 23.13 15.12
N ALA A 394 -11.60 24.08 14.57
CA ALA A 394 -11.79 25.42 15.15
C ALA A 394 -12.55 25.45 16.51
N THR A 395 -12.95 24.31 17.03
CA THR A 395 -13.57 24.18 18.36
C THR A 395 -12.56 24.07 19.50
N VAL A 396 -11.25 24.05 19.22
CA VAL A 396 -10.22 24.07 20.26
C VAL A 396 -9.96 25.54 20.65
N GLU A 397 -10.59 25.99 21.73
CA GLU A 397 -10.45 27.35 22.27
C GLU A 397 -9.05 27.68 22.82
N ASP A 398 -8.08 26.76 22.81
CA ASP A 398 -6.79 26.89 23.47
C ASP A 398 -5.57 26.61 22.60
N ALA A 399 -5.48 27.25 21.44
CA ALA A 399 -4.20 27.41 20.77
C ALA A 399 -3.66 28.83 21.03
N LYS A 400 -3.24 29.09 22.26
CA LYS A 400 -2.40 30.25 22.61
C LYS A 400 -0.95 29.88 22.71
#